data_cd28d1d9b0cc29f699c663f4bf0bbf39
#
_entry.id   cd28d1d9b0cc29f699c663f4bf0bbf39
#
_cell.length_a   1.000
_cell.length_b   1.000
_cell.length_c   1.000
_cell.angle_alpha   90.00
_cell.angle_beta   90.00
_cell.angle_gamma   90.00
#
_symmetry.space_group_name_H-M   'P 1'
#
loop_
_entity.id
_entity.type
_entity.pdbx_description
1 polymer ?
#
loop_
_entity_poly.entity_id
_entity_poly.type
_entity_poly.pdbx_seq_one_letter_code
_entity_poly.pdbx_strand_id
1 'polypeptide(L)'
;MVTSYFGSLKDINSEKNEEYLNFRRINSFLIEINDEEIKNLELRETYYQTFYRKTIISDNDIEIKKALQKYRKKYHIIAGVPLNARTAALLARDNRVDMIRINPSLGLSVFNKRYANRVLENGKILEIDLSNFQKKYFANKVRPLMRILKSMKVQKLSFHLTNLPTSIEELRSDKALIAVGKLLEISSNIASTSIISDKIIENMKKIEGKIPFPGVELDGS
;
A
#
# COMPACT_ATOMS: atom_id res chain seq x y z
N MET A 1 0.00 -14.03 -5.44
CA MET A 1 0.17 -12.59 -5.71
C MET A 1 -0.76 -11.80 -4.82
N VAL A 2 -0.27 -10.79 -4.12
CA VAL A 2 -1.13 -9.88 -3.34
C VAL A 2 -1.41 -8.65 -4.20
N THR A 3 -2.67 -8.38 -4.50
CA THR A 3 -3.08 -7.19 -5.25
C THR A 3 -3.93 -6.27 -4.37
N SER A 4 -3.73 -4.95 -4.50
CA SER A 4 -4.56 -3.96 -3.79
C SER A 4 -5.91 -3.79 -4.50
N TYR A 5 -6.99 -3.85 -3.74
CA TYR A 5 -8.35 -3.75 -4.22
C TYR A 5 -9.18 -2.81 -3.32
N PHE A 6 -10.03 -1.99 -3.91
CA PHE A 6 -10.84 -0.98 -3.24
C PHE A 6 -12.34 -1.19 -3.48
N GLY A 7 -12.75 -2.42 -3.67
CA GLY A 7 -14.14 -2.79 -3.92
C GLY A 7 -14.76 -3.57 -2.77
N SER A 8 -15.95 -4.10 -3.02
CA SER A 8 -16.68 -4.96 -2.09
C SER A 8 -16.16 -6.39 -2.14
N LEU A 9 -16.11 -7.07 -0.98
CA LEU A 9 -15.81 -8.51 -0.94
C LEU A 9 -16.82 -9.36 -1.72
N LYS A 10 -18.07 -8.90 -1.83
CA LYS A 10 -19.07 -9.59 -2.63
C LYS A 10 -18.66 -9.69 -4.09
N ASP A 11 -17.98 -8.66 -4.60
CA ASP A 11 -17.51 -8.64 -5.99
C ASP A 11 -16.38 -9.64 -6.20
N ILE A 12 -15.51 -9.85 -5.18
CA ILE A 12 -14.40 -10.81 -5.26
C ILE A 12 -14.93 -12.24 -5.24
N ASN A 13 -15.92 -12.54 -4.40
CA ASN A 13 -16.44 -13.89 -4.17
C ASN A 13 -17.61 -14.25 -5.09
N SER A 14 -17.89 -13.49 -6.13
CA SER A 14 -18.93 -13.87 -7.09
C SER A 14 -18.41 -14.96 -8.04
N GLU A 15 -19.25 -15.98 -8.32
CA GLU A 15 -18.93 -17.06 -9.27
C GLU A 15 -18.46 -16.53 -10.63
N LYS A 16 -19.08 -15.45 -11.08
CA LYS A 16 -18.72 -14.77 -12.35
C LYS A 16 -17.26 -14.28 -12.37
N ASN A 17 -16.72 -13.90 -11.23
CA ASN A 17 -15.39 -13.34 -11.13
C ASN A 17 -14.33 -14.41 -10.80
N GLU A 18 -14.74 -15.57 -10.30
CA GLU A 18 -13.82 -16.65 -9.93
C GLU A 18 -12.99 -17.12 -11.13
N GLU A 19 -13.62 -17.39 -12.25
CA GLU A 19 -12.95 -17.82 -13.47
C GLU A 19 -11.93 -16.77 -13.96
N TYR A 20 -12.30 -15.48 -13.93
CA TYR A 20 -11.42 -14.39 -14.30
C TYR A 20 -10.21 -14.27 -13.36
N LEU A 21 -10.41 -14.39 -12.05
CA LEU A 21 -9.35 -14.31 -11.05
C LEU A 21 -8.39 -15.49 -11.14
N ASN A 22 -8.92 -16.70 -11.36
CA ASN A 22 -8.13 -17.89 -11.60
C ASN A 22 -7.29 -17.77 -12.87
N PHE A 23 -7.87 -17.29 -13.96
CA PHE A 23 -7.14 -17.00 -15.20
C PHE A 23 -5.99 -16.01 -14.97
N ARG A 24 -6.20 -14.98 -14.13
CA ARG A 24 -5.17 -14.00 -13.76
C ARG A 24 -4.18 -14.50 -12.71
N ARG A 25 -4.39 -15.69 -12.14
CA ARG A 25 -3.59 -16.25 -11.04
C ARG A 25 -3.52 -15.33 -9.82
N ILE A 26 -4.61 -14.65 -9.52
CA ILE A 26 -4.75 -13.82 -8.34
C ILE A 26 -5.30 -14.72 -7.24
N ASN A 27 -4.56 -14.91 -6.17
CA ASN A 27 -4.92 -15.77 -5.05
C ASN A 27 -5.03 -15.04 -3.71
N SER A 28 -4.71 -13.75 -3.69
CA SER A 28 -4.79 -12.95 -2.48
C SER A 28 -5.03 -11.46 -2.77
N PHE A 29 -5.76 -10.81 -1.87
CA PHE A 29 -6.15 -9.42 -1.97
C PHE A 29 -5.77 -8.64 -0.72
N LEU A 30 -5.34 -7.40 -0.93
CA LEU A 30 -5.20 -6.38 0.11
C LEU A 30 -6.35 -5.37 -0.06
N ILE A 31 -7.40 -5.52 0.74
CA ILE A 31 -8.66 -4.80 0.57
C ILE A 31 -8.72 -3.58 1.47
N GLU A 32 -9.06 -2.43 0.90
CA GLU A 32 -9.40 -1.22 1.65
C GLU A 32 -10.84 -1.35 2.15
N ILE A 33 -11.04 -1.44 3.46
CA ILE A 33 -12.36 -1.60 4.08
C ILE A 33 -12.56 -0.66 5.27
N ASN A 34 -13.81 -0.48 5.65
CA ASN A 34 -14.19 0.29 6.82
C ASN A 34 -14.30 -0.59 8.08
N ASP A 35 -14.24 0.03 9.27
CA ASP A 35 -14.31 -0.67 10.57
C ASP A 35 -15.55 -1.55 10.70
N GLU A 36 -16.70 -1.13 10.15
CA GLU A 36 -17.97 -1.88 10.20
C GLU A 36 -17.93 -3.13 9.32
N GLU A 37 -17.24 -3.04 8.20
CA GLU A 37 -17.08 -4.15 7.27
C GLU A 37 -16.18 -5.26 7.85
N ILE A 38 -15.15 -4.92 8.63
CA ILE A 38 -14.29 -5.92 9.29
C ILE A 38 -15.11 -6.86 10.16
N LYS A 39 -16.01 -6.31 11.00
CA LYS A 39 -16.85 -7.10 11.89
C LYS A 39 -17.77 -8.07 11.16
N ASN A 40 -18.20 -7.70 9.95
CA ASN A 40 -19.06 -8.53 9.13
C ASN A 40 -18.29 -9.59 8.32
N LEU A 41 -16.97 -9.49 8.23
CA LEU A 41 -16.12 -10.33 7.40
C LEU A 41 -15.57 -11.56 8.14
N GLU A 42 -15.41 -11.49 9.46
CA GLU A 42 -15.00 -12.62 10.30
C GLU A 42 -15.98 -13.82 10.19
N LEU A 43 -17.15 -13.61 9.56
CA LEU A 43 -18.22 -14.60 9.39
C LEU A 43 -18.32 -15.19 7.96
N ARG A 44 -17.42 -14.84 7.03
CA ARG A 44 -17.53 -15.28 5.63
C ARG A 44 -16.31 -16.08 5.19
N GLU A 45 -16.56 -17.30 4.75
CA GLU A 45 -15.57 -18.06 3.98
C GLU A 45 -15.29 -17.33 2.66
N THR A 46 -14.02 -17.04 2.41
CA THR A 46 -13.56 -16.45 1.16
C THR A 46 -12.71 -17.47 0.42
N TYR A 47 -12.93 -17.62 -0.89
CA TYR A 47 -12.12 -18.49 -1.76
C TYR A 47 -10.68 -18.00 -1.89
N TYR A 48 -10.44 -16.71 -1.59
CA TYR A 48 -9.15 -16.05 -1.72
C TYR A 48 -8.64 -15.57 -0.37
N GLN A 49 -7.33 -15.61 -0.19
CA GLN A 49 -6.72 -15.05 1.00
C GLN A 49 -6.88 -13.52 1.01
N THR A 50 -7.58 -13.00 2.00
CA THR A 50 -7.89 -11.58 2.11
C THR A 50 -7.15 -10.94 3.26
N PHE A 51 -6.52 -9.80 2.99
CA PHE A 51 -5.86 -8.97 3.97
C PHE A 51 -6.49 -7.58 3.99
N TYR A 52 -6.51 -6.96 5.15
CA TYR A 52 -7.19 -5.68 5.34
C TYR A 52 -6.19 -4.54 5.39
N ARG A 53 -6.51 -3.49 4.67
CA ARG A 53 -5.74 -2.29 4.58
C ARG A 53 -6.57 -1.10 5.04
N LYS A 54 -5.90 -0.11 5.67
CA LYS A 54 -6.47 1.21 5.98
C LYS A 54 -5.58 2.31 5.44
N THR A 55 -6.17 3.21 4.67
CA THR A 55 -5.49 4.43 4.23
C THR A 55 -5.86 5.59 5.14
N ILE A 56 -4.85 6.29 5.67
CA ILE A 56 -5.00 7.47 6.53
C ILE A 56 -4.66 8.70 5.69
N ILE A 57 -5.59 9.64 5.62
CA ILE A 57 -5.46 10.90 4.89
C ILE A 57 -5.86 12.02 5.84
N SER A 58 -4.92 12.85 6.27
CA SER A 58 -5.16 14.05 7.06
C SER A 58 -3.99 15.01 6.94
N ASP A 59 -4.25 16.30 7.08
CA ASP A 59 -3.25 17.36 7.21
C ASP A 59 -2.85 17.65 8.67
N ASN A 60 -3.50 16.95 9.62
CA ASN A 60 -3.34 17.12 11.06
C ASN A 60 -2.61 15.93 11.69
N ASP A 61 -1.46 16.19 12.32
CA ASP A 61 -0.64 15.17 12.99
C ASP A 61 -1.38 14.46 14.16
N ILE A 62 -2.24 15.19 14.88
CA ILE A 62 -2.98 14.61 16.01
C ILE A 62 -3.99 13.59 15.52
N GLU A 63 -4.70 13.91 14.44
CA GLU A 63 -5.65 12.99 13.80
C GLU A 63 -4.94 11.76 13.26
N ILE A 64 -3.81 11.94 12.57
CA ILE A 64 -3.00 10.82 12.09
C ILE A 64 -2.60 9.90 13.25
N LYS A 65 -2.06 10.44 14.34
CA LYS A 65 -1.64 9.65 15.52
C LYS A 65 -2.80 8.90 16.16
N LYS A 66 -3.98 9.53 16.31
CA LYS A 66 -5.20 8.90 16.81
C LYS A 66 -5.65 7.76 15.88
N ALA A 67 -5.66 8.00 14.57
CA ALA A 67 -6.02 6.99 13.57
C ALA A 67 -5.04 5.81 13.61
N LEU A 68 -3.73 6.05 13.68
CA LEU A 68 -2.71 5.02 13.80
C LEU A 68 -2.88 4.18 15.07
N GLN A 69 -3.18 4.82 16.21
CA GLN A 69 -3.45 4.10 17.45
C GLN A 69 -4.69 3.22 17.35
N LYS A 70 -5.76 3.74 16.74
CA LYS A 70 -7.02 3.02 16.56
C LYS A 70 -6.87 1.82 15.63
N TYR A 71 -6.15 1.99 14.50
CA TYR A 71 -6.18 1.04 13.40
C TYR A 71 -5.04 0.01 13.39
N ARG A 72 -3.89 0.28 14.04
CA ARG A 72 -2.73 -0.61 13.96
C ARG A 72 -2.99 -2.04 14.44
N LYS A 73 -3.90 -2.25 15.38
CA LYS A 73 -4.27 -3.57 15.90
C LYS A 73 -5.36 -4.28 15.09
N LYS A 74 -5.88 -3.65 14.03
CA LYS A 74 -7.02 -4.17 13.26
C LYS A 74 -6.69 -4.45 11.81
N TYR A 75 -5.71 -3.73 11.25
CA TYR A 75 -5.39 -3.79 9.84
C TYR A 75 -4.00 -4.34 9.61
N HIS A 76 -3.88 -5.23 8.62
CA HIS A 76 -2.61 -5.85 8.25
C HIS A 76 -1.64 -4.83 7.65
N ILE A 77 -2.15 -3.89 6.86
CA ILE A 77 -1.36 -2.79 6.27
C ILE A 77 -2.00 -1.46 6.59
N ILE A 78 -1.19 -0.50 7.04
CA ILE A 78 -1.58 0.90 7.14
C ILE A 78 -0.80 1.72 6.12
N ALA A 79 -1.54 2.38 5.23
CA ALA A 79 -1.01 3.33 4.26
C ALA A 79 -1.30 4.77 4.70
N GLY A 80 -0.36 5.68 4.48
CA GLY A 80 -0.55 7.11 4.72
C GLY A 80 -0.45 7.92 3.45
N VAL A 81 -1.32 8.93 3.29
CA VAL A 81 -1.24 9.90 2.20
C VAL A 81 -0.91 11.27 2.81
N PRO A 82 0.31 11.78 2.63
CA PRO A 82 0.66 13.09 3.16
C PRO A 82 -0.04 14.20 2.39
N LEU A 83 -0.56 15.20 3.11
CA LEU A 83 -1.16 16.39 2.54
C LEU A 83 -0.27 17.63 2.66
N ASN A 84 0.79 17.55 3.49
CA ASN A 84 1.80 18.60 3.65
C ASN A 84 3.15 18.02 4.09
N ALA A 85 4.19 18.87 4.17
CA ALA A 85 5.54 18.46 4.55
C ALA A 85 5.63 17.88 5.98
N ARG A 86 4.83 18.40 6.89
CA ARG A 86 4.80 17.97 8.29
C ARG A 86 4.22 16.56 8.41
N THR A 87 3.07 16.30 7.79
CA THR A 87 2.45 14.97 7.78
C THR A 87 3.30 13.95 6.99
N ALA A 88 3.98 14.37 5.92
CA ALA A 88 4.94 13.52 5.22
C ALA A 88 6.08 13.07 6.16
N ALA A 89 6.65 14.01 6.92
CA ALA A 89 7.70 13.69 7.88
C ALA A 89 7.23 12.78 9.02
N LEU A 90 5.99 12.95 9.48
CA LEU A 90 5.37 12.08 10.49
C LEU A 90 5.21 10.66 9.95
N LEU A 91 4.54 10.51 8.81
CA LEU A 91 4.27 9.21 8.19
C LEU A 91 5.56 8.42 7.87
N ALA A 92 6.62 9.12 7.47
CA ALA A 92 7.90 8.48 7.19
C ALA A 92 8.60 7.92 8.44
N ARG A 93 8.33 8.45 9.63
CA ARG A 93 8.97 8.05 10.90
C ARG A 93 8.13 7.11 11.76
N ASP A 94 6.82 7.16 11.64
CA ASP A 94 5.94 6.40 12.53
C ASP A 94 5.94 4.90 12.15
N ASN A 95 6.40 4.05 13.06
CA ASN A 95 6.54 2.62 12.84
C ASN A 95 5.20 1.88 12.61
N ARG A 96 4.09 2.52 12.88
CA ARG A 96 2.75 1.98 12.63
C ARG A 96 2.31 2.14 11.18
N VAL A 97 3.01 2.95 10.39
CA VAL A 97 2.78 3.13 8.95
C VAL A 97 3.65 2.15 8.18
N ASP A 98 3.08 1.41 7.26
CA ASP A 98 3.78 0.45 6.40
C ASP A 98 4.07 1.01 5.02
N MET A 99 3.11 1.73 4.47
CA MET A 99 3.16 2.29 3.11
C MET A 99 2.91 3.81 3.11
N ILE A 100 3.55 4.51 2.19
CA ILE A 100 3.31 5.95 2.00
C ILE A 100 2.99 6.20 0.53
N ARG A 101 1.78 6.68 0.25
CA ARG A 101 1.40 7.06 -1.10
C ARG A 101 2.05 8.39 -1.46
N ILE A 102 2.75 8.42 -2.58
CA ILE A 102 3.32 9.64 -3.12
C ILE A 102 2.18 10.54 -3.59
N ASN A 103 2.12 11.75 -3.01
CA ASN A 103 1.23 12.81 -3.46
C ASN A 103 2.04 13.80 -4.33
N PRO A 104 1.93 13.75 -5.66
CA PRO A 104 2.75 14.58 -6.54
C PRO A 104 2.54 16.09 -6.38
N SER A 105 1.42 16.52 -5.79
CA SER A 105 1.13 17.93 -5.54
C SER A 105 2.09 18.58 -4.54
N LEU A 106 2.71 17.78 -3.65
CA LEU A 106 3.69 18.27 -2.67
C LEU A 106 5.07 18.52 -3.29
N GLY A 107 5.33 18.02 -4.49
CA GLY A 107 6.51 18.29 -5.26
C GLY A 107 7.85 17.92 -4.60
N LEU A 108 8.94 18.53 -5.12
CA LEU A 108 10.31 18.26 -4.70
C LEU A 108 10.66 18.83 -3.32
N SER A 109 9.90 19.79 -2.82
CA SER A 109 10.08 20.36 -1.48
C SER A 109 9.91 19.29 -0.39
N VAL A 110 9.05 18.30 -0.63
CA VAL A 110 8.79 17.18 0.27
C VAL A 110 9.51 15.93 -0.21
N PHE A 111 9.23 15.50 -1.43
CA PHE A 111 9.76 14.24 -1.98
C PHE A 111 11.14 14.45 -2.63
N ASN A 112 12.17 14.41 -1.82
CA ASN A 112 13.57 14.59 -2.19
C ASN A 112 14.43 13.46 -1.61
N LYS A 113 15.75 13.49 -1.87
CA LYS A 113 16.69 12.48 -1.39
C LYS A 113 16.68 12.32 0.15
N ARG A 114 16.53 13.42 0.90
CA ARG A 114 16.47 13.40 2.37
C ARG A 114 15.23 12.65 2.86
N TYR A 115 14.09 12.87 2.21
CA TYR A 115 12.86 12.16 2.50
C TYR A 115 13.00 10.67 2.16
N ALA A 116 13.56 10.36 0.99
CA ALA A 116 13.81 9.00 0.54
C ALA A 116 14.69 8.20 1.51
N ASN A 117 15.77 8.80 2.03
CA ASN A 117 16.61 8.17 3.04
C ASN A 117 15.81 7.85 4.31
N ARG A 118 14.97 8.77 4.77
CA ARG A 118 14.12 8.55 5.95
C ARG A 118 13.11 7.43 5.74
N VAL A 119 12.51 7.34 4.56
CA VAL A 119 11.60 6.25 4.17
C VAL A 119 12.35 4.91 4.21
N LEU A 120 13.56 4.87 3.66
CA LEU A 120 14.41 3.68 3.63
C LEU A 120 14.84 3.25 5.04
N GLU A 121 15.34 4.17 5.87
CA GLU A 121 15.77 3.93 7.25
C GLU A 121 14.65 3.32 8.11
N ASN A 122 13.41 3.67 7.84
CA ASN A 122 12.24 3.16 8.55
C ASN A 122 11.53 2.00 7.81
N GLY A 123 12.13 1.42 6.79
CA GLY A 123 11.61 0.25 6.09
C GLY A 123 10.22 0.44 5.48
N LYS A 124 9.89 1.66 5.00
CA LYS A 124 8.59 1.97 4.41
C LYS A 124 8.58 1.64 2.92
N ILE A 125 7.41 1.26 2.43
CA ILE A 125 7.14 1.06 1.01
C ILE A 125 6.50 2.33 0.46
N LEU A 126 7.00 2.85 -0.66
CA LEU A 126 6.38 3.97 -1.36
C LEU A 126 5.32 3.46 -2.33
N GLU A 127 4.09 3.94 -2.20
CA GLU A 127 3.00 3.59 -3.09
C GLU A 127 2.84 4.66 -4.18
N ILE A 128 2.74 4.21 -5.43
CA ILE A 128 2.43 5.03 -6.59
C ILE A 128 1.05 4.64 -7.10
N ASP A 129 0.12 5.58 -7.00
CA ASP A 129 -1.24 5.44 -7.49
C ASP A 129 -1.30 5.76 -8.99
N LEU A 130 -1.64 4.76 -9.79
CA LEU A 130 -1.78 4.84 -11.24
C LEU A 130 -3.23 5.05 -11.70
N SER A 131 -4.21 5.09 -10.81
CA SER A 131 -5.64 5.24 -11.16
C SER A 131 -5.92 6.47 -12.02
N ASN A 132 -5.17 7.52 -11.76
CA ASN A 132 -5.29 8.79 -12.48
C ASN A 132 -4.53 8.83 -13.82
N PHE A 133 -3.74 7.81 -14.16
CA PHE A 133 -2.95 7.76 -15.38
C PHE A 133 -3.75 7.31 -16.61
N GLN A 134 -4.95 6.80 -16.41
CA GLN A 134 -5.85 6.37 -17.48
C GLN A 134 -6.66 7.53 -18.09
N LYS A 135 -6.57 8.75 -17.54
CA LYS A 135 -7.37 9.91 -17.94
C LYS A 135 -6.61 10.82 -18.91
N LYS A 136 -7.38 11.62 -19.66
CA LYS A 136 -7.02 12.51 -20.78
C LYS A 136 -5.80 13.45 -20.59
N TYR A 137 -5.19 13.51 -19.40
CA TYR A 137 -4.06 14.38 -19.08
C TYR A 137 -2.86 13.63 -18.50
N PHE A 138 -2.58 12.45 -19.01
CA PHE A 138 -1.49 11.58 -18.57
C PHE A 138 -0.15 12.32 -18.40
N ALA A 139 0.30 13.06 -19.42
CA ALA A 139 1.59 13.75 -19.41
C ALA A 139 1.74 14.78 -18.27
N ASN A 140 0.65 15.47 -17.90
CA ASN A 140 0.67 16.48 -16.85
C ASN A 140 0.83 15.89 -15.44
N LYS A 141 0.47 14.60 -15.27
CA LYS A 141 0.59 13.89 -14.00
C LYS A 141 1.89 13.07 -13.91
N VAL A 142 2.34 12.53 -15.01
CA VAL A 142 3.57 11.73 -15.07
C VAL A 142 4.82 12.60 -14.87
N ARG A 143 4.89 13.76 -15.49
CA ARG A 143 6.06 14.64 -15.38
C ARG A 143 6.42 15.03 -13.94
N PRO A 144 5.48 15.52 -13.11
CA PRO A 144 5.76 15.79 -11.69
C PRO A 144 6.22 14.54 -10.94
N LEU A 145 5.57 13.39 -11.17
CA LEU A 145 5.96 12.13 -10.55
C LEU A 145 7.38 11.71 -10.95
N MET A 146 7.73 11.75 -12.24
CA MET A 146 9.08 11.41 -12.69
C MET A 146 10.14 12.34 -12.11
N ARG A 147 9.87 13.63 -11.96
CA ARG A 147 10.78 14.57 -11.28
C ARG A 147 10.99 14.17 -9.83
N ILE A 148 9.93 13.83 -9.12
CA ILE A 148 9.99 13.34 -7.74
C ILE A 148 10.85 12.06 -7.67
N LEU A 149 10.55 11.06 -8.49
CA LEU A 149 11.28 9.80 -8.51
C LEU A 149 12.77 10.01 -8.81
N LYS A 150 13.10 10.88 -9.77
CA LYS A 150 14.49 11.26 -10.07
C LYS A 150 15.19 11.96 -8.90
N SER A 151 14.48 12.81 -8.14
CA SER A 151 15.07 13.51 -6.99
C SER A 151 15.28 12.59 -5.79
N MET A 152 14.48 11.55 -5.67
CA MET A 152 14.56 10.57 -4.59
C MET A 152 15.60 9.48 -4.84
N LYS A 153 16.37 9.49 -5.93
CA LYS A 153 17.35 8.48 -6.35
C LYS A 153 18.06 7.78 -5.19
N VAL A 154 17.41 6.79 -4.60
CA VAL A 154 17.98 5.90 -3.59
C VAL A 154 17.79 4.47 -4.09
N GLN A 155 18.89 3.80 -4.36
CA GLN A 155 18.92 2.49 -5.02
C GLN A 155 18.16 1.36 -4.29
N LYS A 156 17.79 1.56 -3.03
CA LYS A 156 17.15 0.53 -2.18
C LYS A 156 15.70 0.85 -1.79
N LEU A 157 15.09 1.90 -2.34
CA LEU A 157 13.68 2.18 -2.10
C LEU A 157 12.80 1.12 -2.71
N SER A 158 11.78 0.68 -1.97
CA SER A 158 10.77 -0.23 -2.49
C SER A 158 9.53 0.53 -2.92
N PHE A 159 9.06 0.30 -4.14
CA PHE A 159 7.85 0.92 -4.69
C PHE A 159 6.76 -0.11 -4.92
N HIS A 160 5.56 0.18 -4.47
CA HIS A 160 4.35 -0.56 -4.81
C HIS A 160 3.55 0.24 -5.85
N LEU A 161 3.28 -0.38 -6.99
CA LEU A 161 2.45 0.21 -8.04
C LEU A 161 1.03 -0.32 -7.90
N THR A 162 0.05 0.57 -7.88
CA THR A 162 -1.36 0.20 -7.84
C THR A 162 -2.18 1.13 -8.71
N ASN A 163 -3.25 0.62 -9.30
CA ASN A 163 -4.24 1.43 -9.98
C ASN A 163 -5.50 1.66 -9.13
N LEU A 164 -5.47 1.26 -7.87
CA LEU A 164 -6.58 1.38 -6.92
C LEU A 164 -7.92 0.93 -7.54
N PRO A 165 -8.02 -0.30 -8.04
CA PRO A 165 -9.19 -0.77 -8.75
C PRO A 165 -10.42 -0.79 -7.83
N THR A 166 -11.56 -0.38 -8.35
CA THR A 166 -12.85 -0.39 -7.68
C THR A 166 -13.77 -1.51 -8.20
N SER A 167 -13.35 -2.16 -9.28
CA SER A 167 -14.00 -3.35 -9.82
C SER A 167 -12.95 -4.39 -10.26
N ILE A 168 -13.39 -5.63 -10.43
CA ILE A 168 -12.51 -6.74 -10.83
C ILE A 168 -11.91 -6.50 -12.22
N GLU A 169 -12.68 -5.90 -13.14
CA GLU A 169 -12.25 -5.60 -14.51
C GLU A 169 -11.12 -4.56 -14.57
N GLU A 170 -11.02 -3.73 -13.55
CA GLU A 170 -9.96 -2.73 -13.44
C GLU A 170 -8.63 -3.32 -12.96
N LEU A 171 -8.61 -4.55 -12.45
CA LEU A 171 -7.38 -5.21 -12.01
C LEU A 171 -6.36 -5.28 -13.15
N ARG A 172 -5.13 -4.93 -12.85
CA ARG A 172 -4.01 -5.00 -13.79
C ARG A 172 -3.06 -6.13 -13.41
N SER A 173 -2.52 -6.81 -14.40
CA SER A 173 -1.52 -7.84 -14.17
C SER A 173 -0.20 -7.23 -13.69
N ASP A 174 0.61 -8.01 -12.98
CA ASP A 174 1.97 -7.63 -12.58
C ASP A 174 2.80 -7.20 -13.78
N LYS A 175 2.69 -7.91 -14.90
CA LYS A 175 3.40 -7.57 -16.15
C LYS A 175 3.06 -6.15 -16.62
N ALA A 176 1.79 -5.76 -16.55
CA ALA A 176 1.36 -4.41 -16.90
C ALA A 176 1.91 -3.36 -15.94
N LEU A 177 1.86 -3.63 -14.63
CA LEU A 177 2.41 -2.73 -13.61
C LEU A 177 3.94 -2.60 -13.74
N ILE A 178 4.65 -3.70 -13.96
CA ILE A 178 6.10 -3.71 -14.20
C ILE A 178 6.45 -2.91 -15.47
N ALA A 179 5.66 -3.02 -16.53
CA ALA A 179 5.88 -2.23 -17.75
C ALA A 179 5.76 -0.72 -17.47
N VAL A 180 4.78 -0.30 -16.66
CA VAL A 180 4.68 1.08 -16.20
C VAL A 180 5.88 1.47 -15.34
N GLY A 181 6.32 0.59 -14.45
CA GLY A 181 7.52 0.81 -13.63
C GLY A 181 8.79 1.01 -14.47
N LYS A 182 8.91 0.31 -15.62
CA LYS A 182 10.01 0.55 -16.58
C LYS A 182 9.93 1.96 -17.17
N LEU A 183 8.74 2.41 -17.55
CA LEU A 183 8.54 3.78 -18.05
C LEU A 183 8.87 4.85 -16.99
N LEU A 184 8.63 4.54 -15.72
CA LEU A 184 8.95 5.43 -14.59
C LEU A 184 10.42 5.31 -14.12
N GLU A 185 11.24 4.48 -14.76
CA GLU A 185 12.64 4.20 -14.41
C GLU A 185 12.83 3.64 -12.98
N ILE A 186 11.85 2.90 -12.47
CA ILE A 186 11.86 2.29 -11.12
C ILE A 186 11.71 0.76 -11.13
N SER A 187 11.85 0.12 -12.27
CA SER A 187 11.57 -1.32 -12.43
C SER A 187 12.40 -2.22 -11.51
N SER A 188 13.64 -1.83 -11.21
CA SER A 188 14.51 -2.55 -10.27
C SER A 188 14.12 -2.40 -8.80
N ASN A 189 13.26 -1.45 -8.50
CA ASN A 189 12.84 -1.06 -7.15
C ASN A 189 11.37 -1.37 -6.88
N ILE A 190 10.69 -2.02 -7.82
CA ILE A 190 9.30 -2.46 -7.59
C ILE A 190 9.34 -3.52 -6.49
N ALA A 191 8.61 -3.23 -5.43
CA ALA A 191 8.43 -4.19 -4.34
C ALA A 191 7.87 -5.48 -4.93
N SER A 192 8.61 -6.56 -4.79
CA SER A 192 8.09 -7.88 -5.11
C SER A 192 6.88 -8.17 -4.24
N THR A 193 6.01 -9.03 -4.70
CA THR A 193 4.89 -9.54 -3.90
C THR A 193 5.35 -10.09 -2.55
N SER A 194 6.57 -10.67 -2.49
CA SER A 194 7.15 -11.18 -1.26
C SER A 194 7.35 -10.08 -0.20
N ILE A 195 7.86 -8.90 -0.55
CA ILE A 195 8.09 -7.81 0.42
C ILE A 195 6.77 -7.37 1.08
N ILE A 196 5.69 -7.29 0.30
CA ILE A 196 4.37 -6.95 0.84
C ILE A 196 3.83 -8.09 1.71
N SER A 197 3.99 -9.34 1.26
CA SER A 197 3.58 -10.52 2.03
C SER A 197 4.35 -10.63 3.35
N ASP A 198 5.67 -10.43 3.34
CA ASP A 198 6.50 -10.44 4.53
C ASP A 198 6.04 -9.37 5.54
N LYS A 199 5.69 -8.17 5.03
CA LYS A 199 5.17 -7.09 5.87
C LYS A 199 3.80 -7.43 6.46
N ILE A 200 2.94 -8.07 5.70
CA ILE A 200 1.63 -8.56 6.17
C ILE A 200 1.85 -9.60 7.28
N ILE A 201 2.70 -10.59 7.06
CA ILE A 201 3.01 -11.65 8.03
C ILE A 201 3.57 -11.05 9.32
N GLU A 202 4.53 -10.14 9.22
CA GLU A 202 5.08 -9.42 10.38
C GLU A 202 3.99 -8.72 11.19
N ASN A 203 3.09 -8.03 10.50
CA ASN A 203 2.01 -7.31 11.14
C ASN A 203 0.93 -8.22 11.73
N MET A 204 0.62 -9.36 11.10
CA MET A 204 -0.26 -10.39 11.66
C MET A 204 0.29 -10.90 13.00
N LYS A 205 1.57 -11.26 13.07
CA LYS A 205 2.23 -11.67 14.31
C LYS A 205 2.12 -10.60 15.42
N LYS A 206 2.22 -9.31 15.04
CA LYS A 206 2.03 -8.19 15.99
C LYS A 206 0.58 -8.05 16.46
N ILE A 207 -0.39 -8.24 15.55
CA ILE A 207 -1.83 -8.18 15.87
C ILE A 207 -2.20 -9.34 16.82
N GLU A 208 -1.66 -10.54 16.57
CA GLU A 208 -1.86 -11.72 17.39
C GLU A 208 -1.08 -11.70 18.73
N GLY A 209 -0.27 -10.67 18.96
CA GLY A 209 0.53 -10.53 20.18
C GLY A 209 1.77 -11.44 20.26
N LYS A 210 2.12 -12.13 19.16
CA LYS A 210 3.30 -13.03 19.10
C LYS A 210 4.62 -12.27 19.04
N ILE A 211 4.61 -10.99 18.66
CA ILE A 211 5.78 -10.11 18.66
C ILE A 211 5.48 -8.91 19.56
N PRO A 212 5.81 -8.98 20.86
CA PRO A 212 5.56 -7.88 21.80
C PRO A 212 6.46 -6.67 21.52
N PHE A 213 7.68 -6.88 21.03
CA PHE A 213 8.64 -5.84 20.69
C PHE A 213 9.37 -6.18 19.38
N PRO A 214 9.88 -5.16 18.63
CA PRO A 214 10.68 -5.41 17.44
C PRO A 214 11.87 -6.33 17.76
N GLY A 215 11.96 -7.46 17.04
CA GLY A 215 13.07 -8.43 17.20
C GLY A 215 12.89 -9.48 18.29
N VAL A 216 11.74 -9.50 19.01
CA VAL A 216 11.43 -10.53 20.01
C VAL A 216 10.18 -11.29 19.54
N GLU A 217 10.34 -12.55 19.19
CA GLU A 217 9.24 -13.50 18.97
C GLU A 217 9.01 -14.29 20.27
N LEU A 218 7.75 -14.42 20.68
CA LEU A 218 7.40 -15.37 21.74
C LEU A 218 7.24 -16.74 21.09
N ASP A 219 8.08 -17.69 21.49
CA ASP A 219 7.90 -19.09 21.13
C ASP A 219 6.54 -19.55 21.65
N GLY A 220 5.67 -19.97 20.72
CA GLY A 220 4.35 -20.44 21.08
C GLY A 220 4.45 -21.72 21.93
N SER A 221 3.92 -21.66 23.12
CA SER A 221 3.55 -22.85 23.90
C SER A 221 2.39 -23.58 23.27
#